data_016493da999c5ca914a671eb7bb82a9b
#
_entry.id   016493da999c5ca914a671eb7bb82a9b
#
_cell.length_a   1.000
_cell.length_b   1.000
_cell.length_c   1.000
_cell.angle_alpha   90.00
_cell.angle_beta   90.00
_cell.angle_gamma   90.00
#
_symmetry.space_group_name_H-M   'P 1'
#
loop_
_entity.id
_entity.type
_entity.pdbx_description
1 polymer ?
#
loop_
_entity_poly.entity_id
_entity_poly.type
_entity_poly.pdbx_seq_one_letter_code
_entity_poly.pdbx_strand_id
1 'polypeptide(L)'
;KKLEKLEDLGMRPKLLAAFQELSEASEGLILFSSLPGDGKSTLWRCGLNSVDRFTRDYYSIESQDALEPEIINVAQITFDPNIDETPLDKLPQLLLRQPDVMCLPDLVSGEVVNEVCTTIRDQQKQFYGYIPSRSALEAILRVLSLKPDPAAFAESLSAVLHERIVRKLCEDCRQPYDPSPQMLAKLGIPTGRVQSFFDEWRPPPPEEQVDEKGN
;
A
#
# COMPACT_ATOMS: atom_id res chain seq x y z
N LYS A 1 2.69 4.20 -18.93
CA LYS A 1 3.79 4.57 -18.03
C LYS A 1 4.01 3.39 -17.07
N LYS A 2 5.26 2.94 -16.90
CA LYS A 2 5.59 1.89 -15.94
C LYS A 2 5.59 2.52 -14.54
N LEU A 3 4.82 1.96 -13.62
CA LEU A 3 4.77 2.42 -12.24
C LEU A 3 5.93 1.73 -11.48
N GLU A 4 6.91 2.48 -11.03
CA GLU A 4 8.12 1.92 -10.41
C GLU A 4 8.34 2.40 -8.96
N LYS A 5 7.89 3.61 -8.64
CA LYS A 5 8.07 4.24 -7.32
C LYS A 5 6.75 4.80 -6.79
N LEU A 6 6.70 5.10 -5.50
CA LEU A 6 5.52 5.68 -4.84
C LEU A 6 5.10 7.03 -5.43
N GLU A 7 6.03 7.80 -5.98
CA GLU A 7 5.75 9.03 -6.74
C GLU A 7 4.86 8.78 -7.96
N ASP A 8 5.10 7.66 -8.65
CA ASP A 8 4.30 7.27 -9.82
C ASP A 8 2.86 6.90 -9.46
N LEU A 9 2.61 6.49 -8.21
CA LEU A 9 1.29 6.23 -7.66
C LEU A 9 0.58 7.51 -7.20
N GLY A 10 1.24 8.66 -7.29
CA GLY A 10 0.67 9.96 -6.90
C GLY A 10 0.94 10.34 -5.44
N MET A 11 1.88 9.69 -4.77
CA MET A 11 2.29 10.09 -3.43
C MET A 11 2.87 11.50 -3.43
N ARG A 12 2.38 12.35 -2.52
CA ARG A 12 2.86 13.73 -2.42
C ARG A 12 4.28 13.78 -1.85
N PRO A 13 5.14 14.74 -2.28
CA PRO A 13 6.54 14.82 -1.86
C PRO A 13 6.74 14.82 -0.34
N LYS A 14 5.86 15.51 0.42
CA LYS A 14 5.92 15.54 1.88
C LYS A 14 5.68 14.16 2.52
N LEU A 15 4.75 13.38 1.96
CA LEU A 15 4.47 12.02 2.45
C LEU A 15 5.59 11.05 2.06
N LEU A 16 6.14 11.22 0.85
CA LEU A 16 7.28 10.43 0.40
C LEU A 16 8.50 10.65 1.29
N ALA A 17 8.82 11.91 1.63
CA ALA A 17 9.92 12.23 2.53
C ALA A 17 9.72 11.60 3.92
N ALA A 18 8.51 11.69 4.48
CA ALA A 18 8.19 11.03 5.76
C ALA A 18 8.29 9.50 5.68
N PHE A 19 7.85 8.89 4.57
CA PHE A 19 8.00 7.45 4.36
C PHE A 19 9.47 7.04 4.27
N GLN A 20 10.29 7.81 3.55
CA GLN A 20 11.73 7.53 3.43
C GLN A 20 12.43 7.66 4.79
N GLU A 21 12.14 8.71 5.57
CA GLU A 21 12.67 8.88 6.93
C GLU A 21 12.34 7.69 7.83
N LEU A 22 11.08 7.21 7.82
CA LEU A 22 10.67 6.02 8.58
C LEU A 22 11.31 4.73 8.05
N SER A 23 11.62 4.68 6.76
CA SER A 23 12.28 3.54 6.12
C SER A 23 13.78 3.44 6.42
N GLU A 24 14.40 4.55 6.83
CA GLU A 24 15.80 4.59 7.27
C GLU A 24 15.97 4.15 8.73
N ALA A 25 14.88 4.08 9.50
CA ALA A 25 14.91 3.60 10.87
C ALA A 25 15.46 2.15 10.96
N SER A 26 16.14 1.84 12.06
CA SER A 26 16.69 0.50 12.28
C SER A 26 15.64 -0.53 12.64
N GLU A 27 14.48 -0.09 13.16
CA GLU A 27 13.42 -0.94 13.69
C GLU A 27 12.03 -0.38 13.41
N GLY A 28 11.04 -1.24 13.47
CA GLY A 28 9.63 -0.88 13.36
C GLY A 28 8.90 -1.62 12.24
N LEU A 29 7.57 -1.54 12.28
CA LEU A 29 6.68 -2.12 11.27
C LEU A 29 6.08 -1.02 10.40
N ILE A 30 6.31 -1.10 9.11
CA ILE A 30 5.61 -0.32 8.10
C ILE A 30 4.58 -1.24 7.44
N LEU A 31 3.31 -0.88 7.55
CA LEU A 31 2.20 -1.67 7.07
C LEU A 31 1.65 -1.10 5.76
N PHE A 32 1.71 -1.86 4.68
CA PHE A 32 1.04 -1.55 3.43
C PHE A 32 -0.38 -2.08 3.41
N SER A 33 -1.26 -1.38 2.73
CA SER A 33 -2.66 -1.77 2.63
C SER A 33 -3.32 -1.24 1.36
N SER A 34 -4.19 -2.05 0.78
CA SER A 34 -5.11 -1.70 -0.31
C SER A 34 -6.31 -2.65 -0.28
N LEU A 35 -7.35 -2.39 -1.08
CA LEU A 35 -8.40 -3.38 -1.31
C LEU A 35 -7.89 -4.52 -2.21
N PRO A 36 -8.45 -5.72 -2.12
CA PRO A 36 -8.23 -6.77 -3.10
C PRO A 36 -8.55 -6.25 -4.51
N GLY A 37 -7.59 -6.40 -5.45
CA GLY A 37 -7.71 -5.86 -6.81
C GLY A 37 -7.28 -4.39 -6.97
N ASP A 38 -7.04 -3.65 -5.89
CA ASP A 38 -6.60 -2.25 -5.92
C ASP A 38 -5.05 -2.10 -5.95
N GLY A 39 -4.33 -3.09 -6.49
CA GLY A 39 -2.93 -2.92 -6.82
C GLY A 39 -1.92 -3.33 -5.74
N LYS A 40 -2.24 -4.32 -4.86
CA LYS A 40 -1.31 -4.86 -3.83
C LYS A 40 0.13 -4.97 -4.34
N SER A 41 0.36 -5.77 -5.39
CA SER A 41 1.69 -6.04 -5.92
C SER A 41 2.36 -4.79 -6.51
N THR A 42 1.57 -3.83 -6.99
CA THR A 42 2.09 -2.54 -7.47
C THR A 42 2.54 -1.67 -6.31
N LEU A 43 1.71 -1.53 -5.27
CA LEU A 43 2.05 -0.81 -4.04
C LEU A 43 3.28 -1.40 -3.37
N TRP A 44 3.31 -2.74 -3.22
CA TRP A 44 4.42 -3.49 -2.64
C TRP A 44 5.72 -3.21 -3.37
N ARG A 45 5.73 -3.41 -4.69
CA ARG A 45 6.90 -3.13 -5.53
C ARG A 45 7.31 -1.66 -5.50
N CYS A 46 6.38 -0.73 -5.66
CA CYS A 46 6.69 0.70 -5.65
C CYS A 46 7.18 1.16 -4.27
N GLY A 47 6.61 0.63 -3.20
CA GLY A 47 7.06 0.88 -1.82
C GLY A 47 8.49 0.45 -1.62
N LEU A 48 8.80 -0.81 -1.88
CA LEU A 48 10.15 -1.35 -1.73
C LEU A 48 11.15 -0.75 -2.75
N ASN A 49 10.70 -0.31 -3.92
CA ASN A 49 11.56 0.42 -4.86
C ASN A 49 11.88 1.87 -4.43
N SER A 50 11.14 2.40 -3.47
CA SER A 50 11.33 3.78 -2.98
C SER A 50 12.24 3.87 -1.76
N VAL A 51 12.79 2.74 -1.28
CA VAL A 51 13.71 2.65 -0.14
C VAL A 51 15.11 2.21 -0.57
N ASP A 52 16.11 2.44 0.29
CA ASP A 52 17.48 1.99 0.02
C ASP A 52 17.62 0.47 0.28
N ARG A 53 17.80 -0.29 -0.78
CA ARG A 53 18.02 -1.73 -0.76
C ARG A 53 19.44 -2.11 -1.18
N PHE A 54 20.33 -1.14 -1.29
CA PHE A 54 21.72 -1.38 -1.71
C PHE A 54 22.68 -1.41 -0.54
N THR A 55 22.33 -0.76 0.56
CA THR A 55 23.14 -0.68 1.77
C THR A 55 22.63 -1.54 2.92
N ARG A 56 21.42 -2.12 2.77
CA ARG A 56 20.75 -2.97 3.78
C ARG A 56 20.31 -4.29 3.17
N ASP A 57 20.36 -5.35 3.96
CA ASP A 57 19.97 -6.70 3.55
C ASP A 57 18.45 -6.92 3.71
N TYR A 58 17.75 -7.05 2.58
CA TYR A 58 16.29 -7.26 2.51
C TYR A 58 15.96 -8.71 2.17
N TYR A 59 15.02 -9.26 2.93
CA TYR A 59 14.46 -10.59 2.67
C TYR A 59 12.93 -10.53 2.71
N SER A 60 12.29 -11.26 1.79
CA SER A 60 10.84 -11.46 1.78
C SER A 60 10.51 -12.92 2.09
N ILE A 61 9.51 -13.15 2.96
CA ILE A 61 8.98 -14.48 3.26
C ILE A 61 7.59 -14.58 2.64
N GLU A 62 7.44 -15.42 1.63
CA GLU A 62 6.26 -15.45 0.77
C GLU A 62 5.68 -16.85 0.64
N SER A 63 4.36 -16.93 0.49
CA SER A 63 3.71 -18.20 0.13
C SER A 63 4.08 -18.60 -1.29
N GLN A 64 4.37 -19.88 -1.53
CA GLN A 64 4.59 -20.43 -2.88
C GLN A 64 3.39 -20.21 -3.81
N ASP A 65 2.18 -20.15 -3.25
CA ASP A 65 0.93 -19.98 -4.00
C ASP A 65 0.64 -18.51 -4.35
N ALA A 66 1.37 -17.55 -3.74
CA ALA A 66 1.10 -16.12 -3.87
C ALA A 66 2.39 -15.29 -3.83
N LEU A 67 3.29 -15.56 -4.79
CA LEU A 67 4.54 -14.80 -4.90
C LEU A 67 4.29 -13.39 -5.38
N GLU A 68 4.96 -12.43 -4.75
CA GLU A 68 5.02 -11.06 -5.24
C GLU A 68 6.07 -10.93 -6.36
N PRO A 69 5.97 -9.90 -7.22
CA PRO A 69 6.97 -9.67 -8.26
C PRO A 69 8.37 -9.53 -7.67
N GLU A 70 9.34 -10.13 -8.33
CA GLU A 70 10.74 -10.06 -7.94
C GLU A 70 11.24 -8.60 -7.90
N ILE A 71 11.93 -8.25 -6.81
CA ILE A 71 12.48 -6.92 -6.57
C ILE A 71 13.99 -7.04 -6.40
N ILE A 72 14.74 -6.23 -7.13
CA ILE A 72 16.21 -6.22 -7.06
C ILE A 72 16.67 -5.98 -5.62
N ASN A 73 17.60 -6.79 -5.14
CA ASN A 73 18.14 -6.77 -3.77
C ASN A 73 17.12 -7.05 -2.65
N VAL A 74 16.04 -7.76 -2.98
CA VAL A 74 15.15 -8.39 -1.99
C VAL A 74 15.20 -9.90 -2.24
N ALA A 75 15.82 -10.66 -1.35
CA ALA A 75 15.91 -12.11 -1.48
C ALA A 75 14.59 -12.76 -1.04
N GLN A 76 13.95 -13.53 -1.91
CA GLN A 76 12.70 -14.23 -1.61
C GLN A 76 12.99 -15.59 -0.96
N ILE A 77 12.31 -15.86 0.14
CA ILE A 77 12.25 -17.16 0.82
C ILE A 77 10.80 -17.60 0.79
N THR A 78 10.55 -18.84 0.39
CA THR A 78 9.19 -19.35 0.26
C THR A 78 8.84 -20.36 1.34
N PHE A 79 7.56 -20.39 1.73
CA PHE A 79 6.95 -21.44 2.52
C PHE A 79 5.82 -22.08 1.75
N ASP A 80 5.55 -23.35 2.01
CA ASP A 80 4.48 -24.12 1.36
C ASP A 80 3.29 -24.30 2.30
N PRO A 81 2.19 -23.55 2.10
CA PRO A 81 0.99 -23.69 2.94
C PRO A 81 0.29 -25.05 2.77
N ASN A 82 0.57 -25.80 1.69
CA ASN A 82 -0.05 -27.10 1.46
C ASN A 82 0.48 -28.22 2.38
N ILE A 83 1.62 -27.97 3.03
CA ILE A 83 2.21 -28.85 4.05
C ILE A 83 2.19 -28.18 5.44
N ASP A 84 1.24 -27.28 5.67
CA ASP A 84 1.07 -26.53 6.91
C ASP A 84 2.28 -25.65 7.33
N GLU A 85 3.19 -25.30 6.40
CA GLU A 85 4.23 -24.32 6.66
C GLU A 85 3.65 -22.90 6.75
N THR A 86 4.23 -22.09 7.61
CA THR A 86 3.89 -20.70 7.86
C THR A 86 5.13 -19.81 7.75
N PRO A 87 5.00 -18.48 7.72
CA PRO A 87 6.14 -17.57 7.83
C PRO A 87 7.00 -17.83 9.08
N LEU A 88 6.40 -18.32 10.18
CA LEU A 88 7.10 -18.60 11.44
C LEU A 88 8.14 -19.72 11.32
N ASP A 89 7.92 -20.67 10.40
CA ASP A 89 8.85 -21.79 10.18
C ASP A 89 10.13 -21.33 9.47
N LYS A 90 10.04 -20.24 8.69
CA LYS A 90 11.18 -19.67 7.94
C LYS A 90 11.92 -18.59 8.70
N LEU A 91 11.23 -17.86 9.57
CA LEU A 91 11.77 -16.71 10.28
C LEU A 91 13.01 -17.03 11.12
N PRO A 92 13.08 -18.11 11.93
CA PRO A 92 14.26 -18.42 12.73
C PRO A 92 15.52 -18.66 11.88
N GLN A 93 15.37 -19.36 10.74
CA GLN A 93 16.48 -19.62 9.82
C GLN A 93 16.95 -18.33 9.13
N LEU A 94 16.00 -17.43 8.82
CA LEU A 94 16.31 -16.14 8.24
C LEU A 94 17.07 -15.26 9.23
N LEU A 95 16.66 -15.21 10.49
CA LEU A 95 17.33 -14.43 11.54
C LEU A 95 18.80 -14.81 11.75
N LEU A 96 19.18 -16.06 11.50
CA LEU A 96 20.59 -16.49 11.51
C LEU A 96 21.44 -15.79 10.44
N ARG A 97 20.83 -15.26 9.38
CA ARG A 97 21.52 -14.49 8.34
C ARG A 97 21.69 -13.02 8.71
N GLN A 98 21.15 -12.61 9.86
CA GLN A 98 21.17 -11.24 10.38
C GLN A 98 20.63 -10.19 9.39
N PRO A 99 19.41 -10.41 8.80
CA PRO A 99 18.83 -9.45 7.88
C PRO A 99 18.62 -8.09 8.58
N ASP A 100 18.69 -7.00 7.82
CA ASP A 100 18.32 -5.68 8.32
C ASP A 100 16.80 -5.46 8.24
N VAL A 101 16.21 -5.95 7.16
CA VAL A 101 14.79 -5.73 6.83
C VAL A 101 14.12 -7.02 6.39
N MET A 102 12.96 -7.29 6.95
CA MET A 102 12.12 -8.42 6.59
C MET A 102 10.78 -7.98 6.04
N CYS A 103 10.34 -8.64 4.98
CA CYS A 103 9.14 -8.32 4.23
C CYS A 103 8.16 -9.50 4.32
N LEU A 104 6.92 -9.23 4.75
CA LEU A 104 5.84 -10.20 4.88
C LEU A 104 4.63 -9.67 4.09
N PRO A 105 4.49 -10.05 2.80
CA PRO A 105 3.41 -9.55 1.94
C PRO A 105 2.02 -10.00 2.35
N ASP A 106 1.93 -10.87 3.39
CA ASP A 106 0.66 -11.28 4.01
C ASP A 106 0.83 -11.53 5.50
N LEU A 107 0.15 -10.73 6.32
CA LEU A 107 0.04 -10.95 7.76
C LEU A 107 -1.16 -11.85 8.03
N VAL A 108 -0.91 -13.14 8.17
CA VAL A 108 -1.95 -14.17 8.14
C VAL A 108 -2.55 -14.50 9.52
N SER A 109 -1.82 -14.27 10.61
CA SER A 109 -2.27 -14.62 11.97
C SER A 109 -1.72 -13.70 13.06
N GLY A 110 -2.36 -13.70 14.23
CA GLY A 110 -1.88 -12.97 15.40
C GLY A 110 -0.53 -13.48 15.91
N GLU A 111 -0.24 -14.75 15.73
CA GLU A 111 1.05 -15.36 16.10
C GLU A 111 2.19 -14.79 15.25
N VAL A 112 1.98 -14.67 13.92
CA VAL A 112 2.95 -14.03 13.02
C VAL A 112 3.18 -12.58 13.43
N VAL A 113 2.11 -11.83 13.74
CA VAL A 113 2.24 -10.44 14.18
C VAL A 113 2.99 -10.33 15.50
N ASN A 114 2.72 -11.22 16.45
CA ASN A 114 3.44 -11.25 17.74
C ASN A 114 4.93 -11.53 17.56
N GLU A 115 5.28 -12.47 16.69
CA GLU A 115 6.69 -12.77 16.42
C GLU A 115 7.40 -11.61 15.71
N VAL A 116 6.72 -10.94 14.79
CA VAL A 116 7.22 -9.69 14.17
C VAL A 116 7.49 -8.63 15.25
N CYS A 117 6.54 -8.39 16.14
CA CYS A 117 6.68 -7.40 17.21
C CYS A 117 7.82 -7.78 18.19
N THR A 118 7.93 -9.06 18.53
CA THR A 118 9.03 -9.57 19.37
C THR A 118 10.37 -9.37 18.71
N THR A 119 10.50 -9.72 17.44
CA THR A 119 11.74 -9.56 16.66
C THR A 119 12.13 -8.07 16.51
N ILE A 120 11.17 -7.17 16.30
CA ILE A 120 11.42 -5.73 16.26
C ILE A 120 12.02 -5.27 17.59
N ARG A 121 11.36 -5.58 18.69
CA ARG A 121 11.79 -5.15 20.04
C ARG A 121 13.13 -5.74 20.47
N ASP A 122 13.31 -7.06 20.28
CA ASP A 122 14.43 -7.79 20.85
C ASP A 122 15.68 -7.76 19.98
N GLN A 123 15.53 -7.57 18.65
CA GLN A 123 16.63 -7.60 17.69
C GLN A 123 16.78 -6.32 16.86
N GLN A 124 15.95 -5.29 17.14
CA GLN A 124 15.99 -4.00 16.43
C GLN A 124 15.93 -4.17 14.91
N LYS A 125 14.93 -4.91 14.42
CA LYS A 125 14.73 -5.17 12.99
C LYS A 125 13.59 -4.35 12.42
N GLN A 126 13.68 -4.02 11.13
CA GLN A 126 12.58 -3.38 10.41
C GLN A 126 11.76 -4.41 9.64
N PHE A 127 10.45 -4.22 9.65
CA PHE A 127 9.52 -5.05 8.91
C PHE A 127 8.64 -4.24 7.98
N TYR A 128 8.37 -4.79 6.79
CA TYR A 128 7.29 -4.38 5.92
C TYR A 128 6.23 -5.48 5.90
N GLY A 129 5.00 -5.12 6.21
CA GLY A 129 3.86 -6.03 6.18
C GLY A 129 2.78 -5.55 5.22
N TYR A 130 1.86 -6.44 4.85
CA TYR A 130 0.65 -6.07 4.11
C TYR A 130 -0.58 -6.71 4.72
N ILE A 131 -1.68 -5.96 4.73
CA ILE A 131 -3.01 -6.44 5.09
C ILE A 131 -4.06 -5.77 4.20
N PRO A 132 -5.00 -6.51 3.60
CA PRO A 132 -6.06 -5.91 2.80
C PRO A 132 -7.01 -5.09 3.67
N SER A 133 -7.33 -3.83 3.28
CA SER A 133 -8.32 -3.00 3.99
C SER A 133 -8.85 -1.88 3.10
N ARG A 134 -9.88 -1.16 3.59
CA ARG A 134 -10.52 -0.03 2.90
C ARG A 134 -9.91 1.32 3.27
N SER A 135 -9.11 1.35 4.34
CA SER A 135 -8.46 2.56 4.83
C SER A 135 -7.28 2.20 5.72
N ALA A 136 -6.37 3.16 5.97
CA ALA A 136 -5.26 2.98 6.91
C ALA A 136 -5.74 2.63 8.32
N LEU A 137 -6.83 3.23 8.78
CA LEU A 137 -7.41 2.92 10.09
C LEU A 137 -7.97 1.49 10.13
N GLU A 138 -8.69 1.06 9.09
CA GLU A 138 -9.20 -0.31 8.99
C GLU A 138 -8.06 -1.33 8.95
N ALA A 139 -6.90 -1.00 8.35
CA ALA A 139 -5.73 -1.87 8.36
C ALA A 139 -5.29 -2.19 9.80
N ILE A 140 -5.19 -1.18 10.66
CA ILE A 140 -4.87 -1.36 12.08
C ILE A 140 -5.91 -2.27 12.75
N LEU A 141 -7.20 -1.99 12.56
CA LEU A 141 -8.28 -2.79 13.15
C LEU A 141 -8.27 -4.24 12.63
N ARG A 142 -7.91 -4.47 11.38
CA ARG A 142 -7.78 -5.82 10.83
C ARG A 142 -6.60 -6.58 11.44
N VAL A 143 -5.45 -5.94 11.62
CA VAL A 143 -4.35 -6.58 12.36
C VAL A 143 -4.82 -6.94 13.79
N LEU A 144 -5.46 -6.03 14.50
CA LEU A 144 -5.99 -6.30 15.83
C LEU A 144 -7.04 -7.42 15.85
N SER A 145 -7.80 -7.61 14.76
CA SER A 145 -8.76 -8.72 14.63
C SER A 145 -8.10 -10.11 14.53
N LEU A 146 -6.81 -10.17 14.16
CA LEU A 146 -6.00 -11.39 14.20
C LEU A 146 -5.61 -11.77 15.64
N LYS A 147 -5.93 -10.92 16.62
CA LYS A 147 -5.67 -11.10 18.05
C LYS A 147 -4.18 -11.19 18.44
N PRO A 148 -3.32 -10.32 17.93
CA PRO A 148 -1.98 -10.17 18.48
C PRO A 148 -2.06 -9.52 19.88
N ASP A 149 -0.89 -9.40 20.54
CA ASP A 149 -0.75 -8.50 21.69
C ASP A 149 -0.91 -7.04 21.20
N PRO A 150 -1.96 -6.32 21.63
CA PRO A 150 -2.22 -4.99 21.13
C PRO A 150 -1.20 -3.95 21.59
N ALA A 151 -0.57 -4.13 22.76
CA ALA A 151 0.45 -3.22 23.25
C ALA A 151 1.75 -3.38 22.44
N ALA A 152 2.21 -4.62 22.25
CA ALA A 152 3.39 -4.90 21.42
C ALA A 152 3.20 -4.43 19.98
N PHE A 153 2.01 -4.62 19.40
CA PHE A 153 1.71 -4.12 18.06
C PHE A 153 1.72 -2.59 17.99
N ALA A 154 1.14 -1.90 18.98
CA ALA A 154 1.13 -0.44 19.02
C ALA A 154 2.53 0.17 19.14
N GLU A 155 3.41 -0.47 19.92
CA GLU A 155 4.81 -0.05 20.09
C GLU A 155 5.64 -0.28 18.81
N SER A 156 5.34 -1.35 18.07
CA SER A 156 6.08 -1.74 16.86
C SER A 156 5.66 -0.98 15.61
N LEU A 157 4.40 -0.50 15.54
CA LEU A 157 3.84 0.10 14.34
C LEU A 157 4.39 1.52 14.10
N SER A 158 5.20 1.69 13.06
CA SER A 158 5.77 2.98 12.67
C SER A 158 4.86 3.76 11.70
N ALA A 159 4.27 3.06 10.70
CA ALA A 159 3.41 3.71 9.72
C ALA A 159 2.42 2.73 9.08
N VAL A 160 1.32 3.27 8.56
CA VAL A 160 0.41 2.58 7.64
C VAL A 160 0.32 3.36 6.36
N LEU A 161 0.67 2.71 5.25
CA LEU A 161 0.54 3.25 3.90
C LEU A 161 -0.63 2.57 3.20
N HIS A 162 -1.70 3.33 2.98
CA HIS A 162 -2.89 2.83 2.28
C HIS A 162 -3.01 3.46 0.90
N GLU A 163 -3.24 2.63 -0.11
CA GLU A 163 -3.56 3.12 -1.46
C GLU A 163 -4.93 2.64 -1.93
N ARG A 164 -5.49 3.39 -2.85
CA ARG A 164 -6.73 3.07 -3.54
C ARG A 164 -6.66 3.52 -4.98
N ILE A 165 -7.02 2.63 -5.89
CA ILE A 165 -7.13 2.98 -7.30
C ILE A 165 -8.39 3.82 -7.52
N VAL A 166 -8.24 4.97 -8.15
CA VAL A 166 -9.35 5.81 -8.61
C VAL A 166 -9.29 5.97 -10.11
N ARG A 167 -10.44 5.99 -10.76
CA ARG A 167 -10.50 6.26 -12.20
C ARG A 167 -10.14 7.71 -12.46
N LYS A 168 -9.21 7.95 -13.38
CA LYS A 168 -8.87 9.27 -13.88
C LYS A 168 -9.75 9.61 -15.06
N LEU A 169 -10.31 10.81 -15.08
CA LEU A 169 -11.01 11.32 -16.25
C LEU A 169 -10.05 11.49 -17.43
N CYS A 170 -10.49 11.14 -18.63
CA CYS A 170 -9.75 11.41 -19.85
C CYS A 170 -9.57 12.93 -20.04
N GLU A 171 -8.35 13.37 -20.32
CA GLU A 171 -8.05 14.79 -20.46
C GLU A 171 -8.70 15.40 -21.69
N ASP A 172 -8.89 14.59 -22.75
CA ASP A 172 -9.41 15.04 -24.04
C ASP A 172 -10.95 15.14 -24.06
N CYS A 173 -11.65 14.24 -23.31
CA CYS A 173 -13.11 14.16 -23.40
C CYS A 173 -13.85 14.57 -22.10
N ARG A 174 -13.14 14.86 -21.00
CA ARG A 174 -13.78 15.36 -19.77
C ARG A 174 -14.49 16.69 -20.02
N GLN A 175 -15.68 16.84 -19.45
CA GLN A 175 -16.48 18.04 -19.57
C GLN A 175 -16.34 18.94 -18.34
N PRO A 176 -15.94 20.21 -18.49
CA PRO A 176 -15.93 21.16 -17.38
C PRO A 176 -17.33 21.57 -16.98
N TYR A 177 -17.58 21.74 -15.69
CA TYR A 177 -18.81 22.33 -15.16
C TYR A 177 -18.51 23.21 -13.94
N ASP A 178 -19.38 24.21 -13.71
CA ASP A 178 -19.26 25.10 -12.57
C ASP A 178 -19.85 24.46 -11.30
N PRO A 179 -19.05 24.26 -10.24
CA PRO A 179 -19.55 23.64 -9.02
C PRO A 179 -20.53 24.56 -8.29
N SER A 180 -21.65 24.02 -7.83
CA SER A 180 -22.59 24.79 -7.03
C SER A 180 -21.99 25.16 -5.65
N PRO A 181 -22.38 26.32 -5.06
CA PRO A 181 -21.93 26.71 -3.73
C PRO A 181 -22.20 25.65 -2.66
N GLN A 182 -23.30 24.92 -2.78
CA GLN A 182 -23.66 23.81 -1.89
C GLN A 182 -22.70 22.62 -2.02
N MET A 183 -22.23 22.30 -3.24
CA MET A 183 -21.25 21.25 -3.48
C MET A 183 -19.89 21.64 -2.89
N LEU A 184 -19.45 22.89 -3.10
CA LEU A 184 -18.21 23.41 -2.52
C LEU A 184 -18.24 23.33 -1.00
N ALA A 185 -19.35 23.72 -0.37
CA ALA A 185 -19.51 23.65 1.08
C ALA A 185 -19.43 22.20 1.61
N LYS A 186 -20.09 21.23 0.93
CA LYS A 186 -20.01 19.81 1.28
C LYS A 186 -18.60 19.25 1.18
N LEU A 187 -17.80 19.75 0.24
CA LEU A 187 -16.41 19.33 0.04
C LEU A 187 -15.42 20.12 0.92
N GLY A 188 -15.89 21.10 1.70
CA GLY A 188 -15.02 21.96 2.52
C GLY A 188 -14.09 22.84 1.69
N ILE A 189 -14.47 23.15 0.44
CA ILE A 189 -13.68 23.98 -0.48
C ILE A 189 -14.16 25.44 -0.39
N PRO A 190 -13.28 26.38 -0.03
CA PRO A 190 -13.65 27.80 -0.03
C PRO A 190 -14.09 28.29 -1.41
N THR A 191 -15.12 29.13 -1.46
CA THR A 191 -15.63 29.75 -2.69
C THR A 191 -14.52 30.54 -3.39
N GLY A 192 -14.38 30.37 -4.71
CA GLY A 192 -13.35 31.04 -5.51
C GLY A 192 -11.99 30.34 -5.56
N ARG A 193 -11.79 29.26 -4.80
CA ARG A 193 -10.55 28.49 -4.85
C ARG A 193 -10.47 27.55 -6.07
N VAL A 194 -11.63 27.12 -6.56
CA VAL A 194 -11.75 26.26 -7.75
C VAL A 194 -12.75 26.92 -8.68
N GLN A 195 -12.40 27.09 -9.94
CA GLN A 195 -13.24 27.73 -10.95
C GLN A 195 -14.17 26.73 -11.63
N SER A 196 -13.67 25.52 -11.91
CA SER A 196 -14.45 24.46 -12.56
C SER A 196 -14.10 23.09 -12.02
N PHE A 197 -15.05 22.20 -12.02
CA PHE A 197 -14.86 20.76 -11.87
C PHE A 197 -14.99 20.09 -13.24
N PHE A 198 -14.66 18.80 -13.29
CA PHE A 198 -14.77 18.00 -14.51
C PHE A 198 -15.60 16.76 -14.21
N ASP A 199 -16.45 16.41 -15.19
CA ASP A 199 -17.25 15.18 -15.18
C ASP A 199 -16.85 14.28 -16.36
N GLU A 200 -17.26 13.02 -16.32
CA GLU A 200 -17.08 12.12 -17.44
C GLU A 200 -17.93 12.57 -18.65
N TRP A 201 -17.35 12.40 -19.84
CA TRP A 201 -18.12 12.60 -21.05
C TRP A 201 -19.25 11.57 -21.13
N ARG A 202 -20.46 12.04 -21.38
CA ARG A 202 -21.63 11.20 -21.65
C ARG A 202 -22.13 11.51 -23.06
N PRO A 203 -22.41 10.47 -23.87
CA PRO A 203 -23.02 10.70 -25.17
C PRO A 203 -24.35 11.43 -24.95
N PRO A 204 -24.71 12.38 -25.85
CA PRO A 204 -26.03 13.01 -25.80
C PRO A 204 -27.11 11.96 -25.86
N PRO A 205 -28.33 12.24 -25.30
CA PRO A 205 -29.47 11.32 -25.41
C PRO A 205 -29.73 10.96 -26.86
N PRO A 206 -30.29 9.77 -27.15
CA PRO A 206 -30.53 9.32 -28.54
C PRO A 206 -31.33 10.32 -29.41
N GLU A 207 -32.15 11.14 -28.78
CA GLU A 207 -32.93 12.19 -29.42
C GLU A 207 -32.11 13.40 -29.92
N GLU A 208 -30.90 13.57 -29.38
CA GLU A 208 -29.94 14.64 -29.72
C GLU A 208 -28.76 14.14 -30.57
N GLN A 209 -28.69 12.83 -30.82
CA GLN A 209 -27.65 12.24 -31.68
C GLN A 209 -28.01 12.47 -33.13
N VAL A 210 -27.57 13.59 -33.70
CA VAL A 210 -27.73 13.86 -35.13
C VAL A 210 -26.58 13.12 -35.86
N ASP A 211 -26.93 12.29 -36.84
CA ASP A 211 -25.94 11.66 -37.72
C ASP A 211 -25.09 12.73 -38.44
N GLU A 212 -23.84 12.37 -38.82
CA GLU A 212 -22.94 13.25 -39.60
C GLU A 212 -23.57 13.82 -40.87
N LYS A 213 -24.76 13.35 -41.25
CA LYS A 213 -25.57 13.79 -42.38
C LYS A 213 -26.75 14.69 -41.99
N GLY A 214 -26.89 15.04 -40.69
CA GLY A 214 -27.91 15.99 -40.25
C GLY A 214 -29.35 15.43 -40.21
N ASN A 215 -29.53 14.09 -40.15
CA ASN A 215 -30.82 13.45 -39.93
C ASN A 215 -31.00 12.99 -38.51
#